data_f0f800404a26b41142ec70ddbf604695
#
_entry.id   f0f800404a26b41142ec70ddbf604695
#
_cell.length_a   1.000
_cell.length_b   1.000
_cell.length_c   1.000
_cell.angle_alpha   90.00
_cell.angle_beta   90.00
_cell.angle_gamma   90.00
#
_symmetry.space_group_name_H-M   'P 1'
#
loop_
_entity.id
_entity.type
_entity.pdbx_description
1 polymer ?
#
loop_
_entity_poly.entity_id
_entity_poly.type
_entity_poly.pdbx_seq_one_letter_code
_entity_poly.pdbx_strand_id
1 'polypeptide(L)'
;MQKIIYVSSLIFLLGVCFISFVIAAGQEFPVSPPPLTEGIYPCSNCHATMEVNRKKRELKEEHAQIKLHHAETMRWCLDCHDGRNRDKLRLYNGELINFNESYRLCGECHGPQYRDWRAGIHGKRTGYFMAPGKRTYYLCAHCHEPHEPKFKPIKPEPPPYRPTDGNYAK
;
A
#
# COMPACT_ATOMS: atom_id res chain seq x y z
N MET A 1 36.62 -19.73 -40.25
CA MET A 1 35.63 -18.63 -40.17
C MET A 1 34.26 -19.10 -39.69
N GLN A 2 33.77 -20.29 -40.04
CA GLN A 2 32.44 -20.79 -39.69
C GLN A 2 32.24 -21.01 -38.17
N LYS A 3 33.25 -21.45 -37.42
CA LYS A 3 33.16 -21.67 -35.95
C LYS A 3 32.98 -20.39 -35.12
N ILE A 4 33.50 -19.25 -35.60
CA ILE A 4 33.41 -17.96 -34.91
C ILE A 4 31.97 -17.41 -34.97
N ILE A 5 31.29 -17.65 -36.12
CA ILE A 5 29.91 -17.17 -36.30
C ILE A 5 28.93 -17.88 -35.36
N TYR A 6 29.10 -19.18 -35.09
CA TYR A 6 28.23 -19.92 -34.19
C TYR A 6 28.40 -19.51 -32.73
N VAL A 7 29.64 -19.18 -32.31
CA VAL A 7 29.89 -18.70 -30.94
C VAL A 7 29.25 -17.32 -30.71
N SER A 8 29.35 -16.41 -31.67
CA SER A 8 28.72 -15.09 -31.61
C SER A 8 27.19 -15.18 -31.56
N SER A 9 26.57 -16.05 -32.36
CA SER A 9 25.13 -16.28 -32.36
C SER A 9 24.65 -16.89 -31.06
N LEU A 10 25.40 -17.79 -30.44
CA LEU A 10 25.03 -18.42 -29.17
C LEU A 10 25.11 -17.41 -28.02
N ILE A 11 26.11 -16.53 -27.98
CA ILE A 11 26.24 -15.49 -27.00
C ILE A 11 25.11 -14.45 -27.13
N PHE A 12 24.70 -14.13 -28.36
CA PHE A 12 23.59 -13.21 -28.61
C PHE A 12 22.25 -13.81 -28.16
N LEU A 13 21.99 -15.09 -28.41
CA LEU A 13 20.80 -15.82 -27.97
C LEU A 13 20.73 -15.95 -26.44
N LEU A 14 21.85 -16.20 -25.77
CA LEU A 14 21.92 -16.24 -24.31
C LEU A 14 21.72 -14.84 -23.68
N GLY A 15 22.24 -13.79 -24.33
CA GLY A 15 22.04 -12.41 -23.90
C GLY A 15 20.57 -11.94 -23.97
N VAL A 16 19.84 -12.34 -25.01
CA VAL A 16 18.41 -12.00 -25.17
C VAL A 16 17.54 -12.74 -24.17
N CYS A 17 17.93 -13.92 -23.70
CA CYS A 17 17.17 -14.68 -22.71
C CYS A 17 17.22 -14.07 -21.29
N PHE A 18 18.24 -13.25 -20.97
CA PHE A 18 18.38 -12.59 -19.67
C PHE A 18 17.64 -11.25 -19.55
N ILE A 19 17.15 -10.67 -20.65
CA ILE A 19 16.50 -9.35 -20.63
C ILE A 19 14.99 -9.44 -20.33
N SER A 20 14.41 -10.62 -20.29
CA SER A 20 12.94 -10.79 -20.20
C SER A 20 12.38 -10.99 -18.78
N PHE A 21 13.12 -10.71 -17.72
CA PHE A 21 12.63 -10.88 -16.35
C PHE A 21 12.61 -9.58 -15.52
N VAL A 22 12.27 -8.47 -16.17
CA VAL A 22 11.73 -7.34 -15.42
C VAL A 22 10.21 -7.52 -15.40
N ILE A 23 9.75 -8.42 -14.54
CA ILE A 23 8.35 -8.39 -14.12
C ILE A 23 8.20 -7.07 -13.38
N ALA A 24 7.53 -6.12 -14.01
CA ALA A 24 6.95 -5.02 -13.26
C ALA A 24 6.13 -5.66 -12.13
N ALA A 25 6.59 -5.52 -10.89
CA ALA A 25 5.85 -5.94 -9.72
C ALA A 25 4.57 -5.10 -9.69
N GLY A 26 3.57 -5.56 -10.42
CA GLY A 26 2.23 -4.98 -10.41
C GLY A 26 1.68 -5.08 -9.00
N GLN A 27 0.84 -4.17 -8.63
CA GLN A 27 0.14 -4.19 -7.36
C GLN A 27 -0.51 -5.57 -7.15
N GLU A 28 -0.08 -6.28 -6.10
CA GLU A 28 -0.51 -7.67 -5.82
C GLU A 28 -2.03 -7.76 -5.61
N PHE A 29 -2.63 -6.70 -5.02
CA PHE A 29 -4.07 -6.65 -4.74
C PHE A 29 -4.69 -5.38 -5.33
N PRO A 30 -5.84 -5.48 -6.02
CA PRO A 30 -6.64 -4.30 -6.34
C PRO A 30 -7.17 -3.70 -5.03
N VAL A 31 -6.78 -2.46 -4.74
CA VAL A 31 -7.19 -1.78 -3.50
C VAL A 31 -7.95 -0.49 -3.83
N SER A 32 -8.80 -0.07 -2.89
CA SER A 32 -9.38 1.27 -2.92
C SER A 32 -8.27 2.32 -2.77
N PRO A 33 -8.43 3.52 -3.36
CA PRO A 33 -7.47 4.62 -3.17
C PRO A 33 -7.20 4.86 -1.68
N PRO A 34 -5.95 5.16 -1.26
CA PRO A 34 -5.64 5.45 0.13
C PRO A 34 -6.40 6.69 0.62
N PRO A 35 -6.76 6.76 1.91
CA PRO A 35 -7.51 7.89 2.48
C PRO A 35 -6.57 9.08 2.75
N LEU A 36 -6.06 9.68 1.68
CA LEU A 36 -5.20 10.87 1.77
C LEU A 36 -6.03 12.11 2.09
N THR A 37 -5.45 13.02 2.87
CA THR A 37 -6.09 14.31 3.16
C THR A 37 -6.06 15.18 1.91
N GLU A 38 -7.22 15.67 1.51
CA GLU A 38 -7.38 16.54 0.35
C GLU A 38 -6.56 17.83 0.53
N GLY A 39 -5.90 18.27 -0.54
CA GLY A 39 -5.07 19.47 -0.56
C GLY A 39 -3.67 19.32 0.06
N ILE A 40 -3.36 18.18 0.70
CA ILE A 40 -2.04 17.93 1.31
C ILE A 40 -1.15 17.07 0.42
N TYR A 41 -1.70 16.06 -0.22
CA TYR A 41 -0.95 15.22 -1.14
C TYR A 41 -0.88 15.86 -2.56
N PRO A 42 0.26 15.81 -3.25
CA PRO A 42 1.50 15.12 -2.90
C PRO A 42 2.35 15.89 -1.89
N CYS A 43 2.97 15.15 -0.98
CA CYS A 43 3.80 15.70 0.10
C CYS A 43 5.05 16.42 -0.44
N SER A 44 5.51 16.01 -1.63
CA SER A 44 6.62 16.64 -2.36
C SER A 44 6.38 18.12 -2.67
N ASN A 45 5.14 18.61 -2.71
CA ASN A 45 4.85 20.03 -2.89
C ASN A 45 5.60 20.92 -1.87
N CYS A 46 5.73 20.42 -0.62
CA CYS A 46 6.49 21.13 0.41
C CYS A 46 7.85 20.47 0.69
N HIS A 47 7.94 19.13 0.55
CA HIS A 47 9.09 18.36 1.02
C HIS A 47 10.14 18.03 -0.04
N ALA A 48 9.97 18.43 -1.31
CA ALA A 48 10.90 18.06 -2.39
C ALA A 48 12.35 18.49 -2.13
N THR A 49 12.54 19.67 -1.52
CA THR A 49 13.85 20.27 -1.29
C THR A 49 14.23 20.38 0.20
N MET A 50 13.36 19.92 1.11
CA MET A 50 13.61 20.02 2.54
C MET A 50 14.65 18.99 3.00
N GLU A 51 15.57 19.41 3.84
CA GLU A 51 16.54 18.52 4.47
C GLU A 51 15.84 17.47 5.35
N VAL A 52 16.40 16.27 5.33
CA VAL A 52 15.86 15.14 6.12
C VAL A 52 16.36 15.22 7.56
N ASN A 53 15.45 15.53 8.47
CA ASN A 53 15.72 15.42 9.89
C ASN A 53 15.03 14.16 10.47
N ARG A 54 15.81 13.12 10.76
CA ARG A 54 15.32 11.85 11.32
C ARG A 54 15.18 11.86 12.84
N LYS A 55 15.60 12.94 13.52
CA LYS A 55 15.51 13.00 14.96
C LYS A 55 14.06 13.14 15.42
N LYS A 56 13.63 12.25 16.29
CA LYS A 56 12.31 12.32 16.93
C LYS A 56 12.17 13.64 17.71
N ARG A 57 11.08 14.33 17.48
CA ARG A 57 10.79 15.63 18.09
C ARG A 57 9.28 15.90 18.12
N GLU A 58 8.87 16.83 18.94
CA GLU A 58 7.54 17.41 18.86
C GLU A 58 7.45 18.36 17.66
N LEU A 59 6.39 18.22 16.86
CA LEU A 59 6.09 19.12 15.76
C LEU A 59 5.24 20.27 16.30
N LYS A 60 5.66 21.52 16.02
CA LYS A 60 5.04 22.73 16.57
C LYS A 60 4.32 23.59 15.54
N GLU A 61 4.64 23.40 14.28
CA GLU A 61 4.10 24.13 13.14
C GLU A 61 3.27 23.18 12.28
N GLU A 62 3.69 22.93 11.05
CA GLU A 62 3.01 21.97 10.18
C GLU A 62 2.97 20.57 10.80
N HIS A 63 1.85 19.89 10.64
CA HIS A 63 1.57 18.56 11.18
C HIS A 63 1.51 18.49 12.74
N ALA A 64 1.46 19.62 13.45
CA ALA A 64 1.41 19.65 14.91
C ALA A 64 0.17 18.90 15.49
N GLN A 65 -0.91 18.84 14.71
CA GLN A 65 -2.15 18.14 15.06
C GLN A 65 -2.02 16.60 14.98
N ILE A 66 -1.00 16.09 14.24
CA ILE A 66 -0.80 14.66 14.08
C ILE A 66 -0.03 14.11 15.27
N LYS A 67 -0.68 13.29 16.06
CA LYS A 67 -0.06 12.62 17.21
C LYS A 67 0.08 11.14 16.91
N LEU A 68 1.29 10.63 17.08
CA LEU A 68 1.55 9.20 16.92
C LEU A 68 1.25 8.49 18.23
N HIS A 69 0.20 7.67 18.24
CA HIS A 69 -0.16 6.80 19.37
C HIS A 69 0.02 5.31 19.03
N HIS A 70 0.79 5.03 17.99
CA HIS A 70 1.08 3.68 17.50
C HIS A 70 2.55 3.34 17.73
N ALA A 71 2.81 2.54 18.75
CA ALA A 71 4.19 2.17 19.15
C ALA A 71 5.11 3.37 19.35
N GLU A 72 4.59 4.48 19.87
CA GLU A 72 5.25 5.79 19.99
C GLU A 72 6.50 5.78 20.86
N THR A 73 6.67 4.78 21.72
CA THR A 73 7.91 4.59 22.50
C THR A 73 9.08 4.13 21.65
N MET A 74 8.80 3.37 20.59
CA MET A 74 9.79 2.74 19.72
C MET A 74 9.82 3.30 18.31
N ARG A 75 8.78 4.01 17.88
CA ARG A 75 8.59 4.45 16.49
C ARG A 75 8.50 5.95 16.36
N TRP A 76 8.84 6.41 15.18
CA TRP A 76 8.76 7.80 14.76
C TRP A 76 8.17 7.88 13.35
N CYS A 77 7.72 9.06 12.95
CA CYS A 77 7.10 9.30 11.64
C CYS A 77 7.92 8.72 10.48
N LEU A 78 9.25 8.88 10.53
CA LEU A 78 10.17 8.47 9.47
C LEU A 78 10.60 6.98 9.53
N ASP A 79 9.99 6.21 10.40
CA ASP A 79 10.10 4.75 10.37
C ASP A 79 9.10 4.14 9.37
N CYS A 80 8.03 4.88 9.06
CA CYS A 80 7.00 4.50 8.11
C CYS A 80 7.01 5.37 6.85
N HIS A 81 7.19 6.69 6.99
CA HIS A 81 7.30 7.62 5.88
C HIS A 81 8.76 7.75 5.43
N ASP A 82 9.00 7.66 4.11
CA ASP A 82 10.38 7.84 3.64
C ASP A 82 10.86 9.28 3.86
N GLY A 83 12.09 9.39 4.34
CA GLY A 83 12.67 10.68 4.68
C GLY A 83 13.02 11.57 3.50
N ARG A 84 13.29 11.00 2.33
CA ARG A 84 13.71 11.71 1.13
C ARG A 84 12.54 11.88 0.14
N ASN A 85 11.76 10.84 -0.01
CA ASN A 85 10.57 10.87 -0.88
C ASN A 85 9.31 10.71 0.00
N ARG A 86 8.75 11.85 0.43
CA ARG A 86 7.56 11.88 1.30
C ARG A 86 6.30 11.32 0.64
N ASP A 87 6.29 11.18 -0.68
CA ASP A 87 5.18 10.55 -1.42
C ASP A 87 5.24 9.02 -1.37
N LYS A 88 6.17 8.47 -0.58
CA LYS A 88 6.35 7.02 -0.40
C LYS A 88 6.39 6.63 1.07
N LEU A 89 5.95 5.41 1.31
CA LEU A 89 6.22 4.69 2.55
C LEU A 89 7.50 3.87 2.38
N ARG A 90 8.12 3.52 3.49
CA ARG A 90 9.38 2.76 3.51
C ARG A 90 9.22 1.51 4.37
N LEU A 91 9.51 0.36 3.78
CA LEU A 91 9.59 -0.92 4.48
C LEU A 91 10.88 -1.02 5.30
N TYR A 92 10.92 -1.94 6.24
CA TYR A 92 12.07 -2.19 7.10
C TYR A 92 13.35 -2.53 6.31
N ASN A 93 13.22 -3.25 5.20
CA ASN A 93 14.32 -3.57 4.28
C ASN A 93 14.79 -2.37 3.44
N GLY A 94 14.13 -1.20 3.55
CA GLY A 94 14.45 0.01 2.81
C GLY A 94 13.72 0.18 1.47
N GLU A 95 12.93 -0.80 1.05
CA GLU A 95 12.10 -0.70 -0.15
C GLU A 95 11.07 0.43 -0.01
N LEU A 96 10.93 1.24 -1.07
CA LEU A 96 9.93 2.29 -1.13
C LEU A 96 8.67 1.77 -1.80
N ILE A 97 7.55 1.92 -1.13
CA ILE A 97 6.24 1.51 -1.62
C ILE A 97 5.28 2.71 -1.74
N ASN A 98 4.25 2.56 -2.54
CA ASN A 98 3.20 3.55 -2.65
C ASN A 98 2.22 3.45 -1.46
N PHE A 99 1.43 4.51 -1.21
CA PHE A 99 0.40 4.48 -0.16
C PHE A 99 -0.68 3.42 -0.41
N ASN A 100 -0.95 3.07 -1.67
CA ASN A 100 -1.86 1.98 -2.01
C ASN A 100 -1.29 0.57 -1.70
N GLU A 101 -0.02 0.48 -1.34
CA GLU A 101 0.66 -0.74 -0.89
C GLU A 101 0.90 -0.75 0.62
N SER A 102 0.31 0.20 1.37
CA SER A 102 0.49 0.35 2.82
C SER A 102 0.19 -0.92 3.62
N TYR A 103 -0.63 -1.82 3.09
CA TYR A 103 -0.88 -3.14 3.69
C TYR A 103 0.40 -3.95 3.90
N ARG A 104 1.44 -3.77 3.06
CA ARG A 104 2.75 -4.42 3.21
C ARG A 104 3.46 -3.89 4.46
N LEU A 105 3.46 -2.56 4.63
CA LEU A 105 4.06 -1.93 5.81
C LEU A 105 3.37 -2.36 7.11
N CYS A 106 2.03 -2.35 7.13
CA CYS A 106 1.27 -2.84 8.28
C CYS A 106 1.60 -4.31 8.60
N GLY A 107 1.76 -5.11 7.55
CA GLY A 107 2.07 -6.53 7.62
C GLY A 107 3.42 -6.86 8.25
N GLU A 108 4.39 -5.93 8.26
CA GLU A 108 5.71 -6.15 8.89
C GLU A 108 5.60 -6.38 10.41
N CYS A 109 4.59 -5.80 11.06
CA CYS A 109 4.34 -5.97 12.49
C CYS A 109 3.06 -6.77 12.76
N HIS A 110 2.03 -6.62 11.92
CA HIS A 110 0.71 -7.23 12.07
C HIS A 110 0.54 -8.44 11.12
N GLY A 111 1.51 -9.36 11.14
CA GLY A 111 1.56 -10.51 10.24
C GLY A 111 0.30 -11.38 10.20
N PRO A 112 -0.30 -11.78 11.35
CA PRO A 112 -1.55 -12.53 11.36
C PRO A 112 -2.70 -11.79 10.67
N GLN A 113 -2.92 -10.52 11.00
CA GLN A 113 -3.98 -9.68 10.42
C GLN A 113 -3.75 -9.46 8.92
N TYR A 114 -2.50 -9.28 8.49
CA TYR A 114 -2.14 -9.17 7.08
C TYR A 114 -2.43 -10.45 6.31
N ARG A 115 -2.09 -11.62 6.86
CA ARG A 115 -2.43 -12.92 6.26
C ARG A 115 -3.94 -13.06 6.09
N ASP A 116 -4.71 -12.73 7.12
CA ASP A 116 -6.17 -12.83 7.12
C ASP A 116 -6.80 -11.82 6.14
N TRP A 117 -6.23 -10.61 6.03
CA TRP A 117 -6.61 -9.61 5.04
C TRP A 117 -6.39 -10.11 3.60
N ARG A 118 -5.24 -10.71 3.31
CA ARG A 118 -4.96 -11.31 1.99
C ARG A 118 -5.97 -12.40 1.65
N ALA A 119 -6.34 -13.22 2.61
CA ALA A 119 -7.35 -14.26 2.46
C ALA A 119 -8.77 -13.67 2.40
N GLY A 120 -8.94 -12.38 2.76
CA GLY A 120 -10.23 -11.69 2.82
C GLY A 120 -11.11 -12.08 4.00
N ILE A 121 -10.50 -12.59 5.06
CA ILE A 121 -11.14 -12.91 6.34
C ILE A 121 -11.17 -11.66 7.21
N HIS A 122 -10.16 -10.83 7.13
CA HIS A 122 -10.05 -9.54 7.81
C HIS A 122 -10.23 -8.38 6.83
N GLY A 123 -10.88 -7.30 7.29
CA GLY A 123 -11.13 -6.11 6.48
C GLY A 123 -12.33 -6.25 5.53
N LYS A 124 -12.59 -5.18 4.79
CA LYS A 124 -13.71 -5.10 3.84
C LYS A 124 -13.21 -5.30 2.41
N ARG A 125 -13.99 -6.01 1.62
CA ARG A 125 -13.86 -6.11 0.16
C ARG A 125 -15.16 -5.70 -0.50
N THR A 126 -15.05 -5.13 -1.69
CA THR A 126 -16.19 -4.80 -2.56
C THR A 126 -16.05 -5.50 -3.90
N GLY A 127 -17.10 -5.50 -4.69
CA GLY A 127 -17.15 -6.16 -5.99
C GLY A 127 -17.81 -7.55 -5.92
N TYR A 128 -17.42 -8.43 -6.81
CA TYR A 128 -18.04 -9.74 -6.91
C TYR A 128 -17.60 -10.69 -5.79
N PHE A 129 -18.56 -11.36 -5.18
CA PHE A 129 -18.29 -12.37 -4.15
C PHE A 129 -17.61 -13.62 -4.73
N MET A 130 -18.04 -14.05 -5.91
CA MET A 130 -17.52 -15.25 -6.57
C MET A 130 -16.53 -14.92 -7.69
N ALA A 131 -15.54 -15.79 -7.92
CA ALA A 131 -14.70 -15.75 -9.10
C ALA A 131 -15.56 -16.03 -10.38
N PRO A 132 -15.20 -15.44 -11.53
CA PRO A 132 -14.00 -14.65 -11.85
C PRO A 132 -14.14 -13.12 -11.65
N GLY A 133 -15.13 -12.64 -10.92
CA GLY A 133 -15.40 -11.22 -10.77
C GLY A 133 -14.28 -10.44 -10.08
N LYS A 134 -14.15 -9.16 -10.44
CA LYS A 134 -13.17 -8.25 -9.82
C LYS A 134 -13.58 -7.95 -8.37
N ARG A 135 -12.59 -7.96 -7.48
CA ARG A 135 -12.74 -7.58 -6.08
C ARG A 135 -11.76 -6.45 -5.78
N THR A 136 -12.18 -5.53 -4.93
CA THR A 136 -11.34 -4.44 -4.45
C THR A 136 -11.24 -4.53 -2.94
N TYR A 137 -10.03 -4.49 -2.43
CA TYR A 137 -9.73 -4.56 -1.00
C TYR A 137 -9.68 -3.17 -0.40
N TYR A 138 -10.19 -3.02 0.80
CA TYR A 138 -9.96 -1.83 1.61
C TYR A 138 -8.60 -1.97 2.31
N LEU A 139 -7.81 -0.90 2.28
CA LEU A 139 -6.55 -0.84 3.02
C LEU A 139 -6.81 -0.83 4.52
N CYS A 140 -5.84 -1.24 5.30
CA CYS A 140 -5.90 -1.16 6.78
C CYS A 140 -6.26 0.25 7.24
N ALA A 141 -5.67 1.26 6.60
CA ALA A 141 -5.88 2.67 6.90
C ALA A 141 -7.30 3.20 6.63
N HIS A 142 -8.15 2.46 5.89
CA HIS A 142 -9.55 2.87 5.73
C HIS A 142 -10.40 2.68 6.99
N CYS A 143 -9.96 1.81 7.89
CA CYS A 143 -10.66 1.51 9.14
C CYS A 143 -9.82 1.87 10.36
N HIS A 144 -8.51 1.65 10.30
CA HIS A 144 -7.57 1.93 11.38
C HIS A 144 -6.75 3.17 11.05
N GLU A 145 -6.89 4.22 11.85
CA GLU A 145 -6.03 5.39 11.73
C GLU A 145 -4.59 5.03 12.16
N PRO A 146 -3.58 5.10 11.28
CA PRO A 146 -2.23 4.67 11.64
C PRO A 146 -1.56 5.56 12.69
N HIS A 147 -2.01 6.80 12.86
CA HIS A 147 -1.48 7.72 13.88
C HIS A 147 -2.21 7.54 15.22
N GLU A 148 -3.50 7.30 15.15
CA GLU A 148 -4.34 6.90 16.28
C GLU A 148 -5.00 5.58 15.93
N PRO A 149 -4.46 4.42 16.34
CA PRO A 149 -4.87 3.11 15.82
C PRO A 149 -6.24 2.64 16.32
N LYS A 150 -7.16 3.55 16.52
CA LYS A 150 -8.54 3.26 16.87
C LYS A 150 -9.31 2.78 15.64
N PHE A 151 -10.19 1.82 15.85
CA PHE A 151 -11.15 1.43 14.82
C PHE A 151 -12.14 2.57 14.58
N LYS A 152 -12.23 3.02 13.34
CA LYS A 152 -13.24 4.01 12.94
C LYS A 152 -14.53 3.29 12.54
N PRO A 153 -15.71 3.69 13.08
CA PRO A 153 -16.97 3.11 12.64
C PRO A 153 -17.15 3.23 11.13
N ILE A 154 -17.43 2.12 10.48
CA ILE A 154 -17.76 2.07 9.05
C ILE A 154 -19.26 2.16 8.94
N LYS A 155 -19.75 3.01 8.01
CA LYS A 155 -21.19 3.06 7.71
C LYS A 155 -21.63 1.67 7.23
N PRO A 156 -22.68 1.09 7.86
CA PRO A 156 -23.20 -0.19 7.42
C PRO A 156 -23.66 -0.13 5.96
N GLU A 157 -23.43 -1.19 5.22
CA GLU A 157 -24.09 -1.36 3.91
C GLU A 157 -25.59 -1.55 4.11
N PRO A 158 -26.40 -1.16 3.13
CA PRO A 158 -27.82 -1.47 3.17
C PRO A 158 -28.05 -2.96 3.39
N PRO A 159 -29.11 -3.37 4.10
CA PRO A 159 -29.44 -4.78 4.21
C PRO A 159 -29.71 -5.36 2.82
N PRO A 160 -29.48 -6.67 2.63
CA PRO A 160 -29.83 -7.33 1.38
C PRO A 160 -31.34 -7.20 1.12
N TYR A 161 -31.70 -7.06 -0.15
CA TYR A 161 -33.11 -7.04 -0.54
C TYR A 161 -33.79 -8.31 -0.08
N ARG A 162 -34.95 -8.16 0.55
CA ARG A 162 -35.78 -9.30 0.90
C ARG A 162 -36.44 -9.87 -0.36
N PRO A 163 -36.65 -11.19 -0.47
CA PRO A 163 -37.36 -11.79 -1.61
C PRO A 163 -38.74 -11.19 -1.89
N THR A 164 -39.36 -10.61 -0.87
CA THR A 164 -40.69 -9.96 -0.93
C THR A 164 -40.69 -8.55 -1.48
N ASP A 165 -39.53 -7.91 -1.61
CA ASP A 165 -39.43 -6.48 -1.98
C ASP A 165 -39.59 -6.26 -3.50
N GLY A 166 -39.79 -7.29 -4.30
CA GLY A 166 -40.09 -7.22 -5.73
C GLY A 166 -39.00 -6.61 -6.63
N ASN A 167 -37.94 -6.12 -6.07
CA ASN A 167 -36.85 -5.45 -6.77
C ASN A 167 -35.62 -6.37 -6.91
N TYR A 168 -35.79 -7.46 -7.66
CA TYR A 168 -34.61 -8.11 -8.23
C TYR A 168 -34.11 -7.25 -9.37
N ALA A 169 -32.94 -6.66 -9.18
CA ALA A 169 -32.25 -6.00 -10.27
C ALA A 169 -32.11 -7.01 -11.43
N LYS A 170 -32.70 -6.67 -12.57
CA LYS A 170 -32.57 -7.40 -13.81
C LYS A 170 -31.15 -7.27 -14.37
#